data_fa4922c55f3960161859d06d631ae98a
#
_entry.id   fa4922c55f3960161859d06d631ae98a
#
_cell.length_a   1.000
_cell.length_b   1.000
_cell.length_c   1.000
_cell.angle_alpha   90.00
_cell.angle_beta   90.00
_cell.angle_gamma   90.00
#
_symmetry.space_group_name_H-M   'P 1'
#
loop_
_entity.id
_entity.type
_entity.pdbx_description
1 polymer ?
#
loop_
_entity_poly.entity_id
_entity_poly.type
_entity_poly.pdbx_seq_one_letter_code
_entity_poly.pdbx_strand_id
1 'polypeptide(L)'
;MKRVYIHLLSNSIGDTIASTPYVSEYQKKHGVNVIFNINDPYIFLLNESYENIEFVGRNDVVEYDEKIIIDYIFNKSIQGGYAEQLGFENPPYIRPVVSIPELLRPIKNKYIALGVHSTCQIKYWNHPNGLISQGDSTNWNELSAILRKRGYTPVTVEKDETYGVPPFYNGVPSKSNKQIGKTLLDAVNIINHSEFYIGLSSGMSWIAHALGKKVVMISNFTEDWNEFDLLLDDYIRITNKSVCHGCWNKINVDHTFDKNDWYWCPLHKDTERQFECHKSITVNDVMEKIKNWL
;
A
#
# COMPACT_ATOMS: atom_id res chain seq x y z
N MET A 1 -18.57 -29.83 -8.00
CA MET A 1 -17.16 -29.45 -7.74
C MET A 1 -17.09 -28.99 -6.30
N LYS A 2 -16.06 -29.38 -5.55
CA LYS A 2 -15.89 -29.00 -4.13
C LYS A 2 -15.81 -27.48 -4.01
N ARG A 3 -16.54 -26.91 -3.06
CA ARG A 3 -16.56 -25.47 -2.76
C ARG A 3 -15.65 -25.19 -1.55
N VAL A 4 -14.61 -24.40 -1.74
CA VAL A 4 -13.65 -24.05 -0.69
C VAL A 4 -13.81 -22.58 -0.34
N TYR A 5 -14.16 -22.30 0.90
CA TYR A 5 -14.30 -20.95 1.45
C TYR A 5 -12.97 -20.51 2.04
N ILE A 6 -12.33 -19.51 1.42
CA ILE A 6 -11.10 -18.89 1.91
C ILE A 6 -11.46 -17.59 2.59
N HIS A 7 -11.16 -17.47 3.89
CA HIS A 7 -11.44 -16.30 4.70
C HIS A 7 -10.14 -15.54 5.00
N LEU A 8 -10.02 -14.34 4.45
CA LEU A 8 -8.92 -13.43 4.76
C LEU A 8 -9.25 -12.65 6.04
N LEU A 9 -8.48 -12.84 7.12
CA LEU A 9 -8.72 -12.13 8.38
C LEU A 9 -8.45 -10.63 8.28
N SER A 10 -7.46 -10.23 7.49
CA SER A 10 -7.17 -8.80 7.28
C SER A 10 -8.32 -8.07 6.57
N ASN A 11 -8.62 -6.85 7.04
CA ASN A 11 -9.55 -5.92 6.39
C ASN A 11 -8.82 -4.92 5.47
N SER A 12 -7.51 -5.05 5.29
CA SER A 12 -6.70 -4.14 4.50
C SER A 12 -6.87 -4.42 3.01
N ILE A 13 -7.02 -3.36 2.21
CA ILE A 13 -7.07 -3.48 0.76
C ILE A 13 -5.74 -3.99 0.18
N GLY A 14 -4.60 -3.62 0.80
CA GLY A 14 -3.28 -4.12 0.38
C GLY A 14 -3.18 -5.63 0.51
N ASP A 15 -3.60 -6.19 1.64
CA ASP A 15 -3.59 -7.63 1.88
C ASP A 15 -4.57 -8.37 0.98
N THR A 16 -5.74 -7.78 0.74
CA THR A 16 -6.72 -8.33 -0.20
C THR A 16 -6.12 -8.46 -1.61
N ILE A 17 -5.51 -7.40 -2.12
CA ILE A 17 -4.90 -7.41 -3.45
C ILE A 17 -3.70 -8.37 -3.49
N ALA A 18 -2.86 -8.35 -2.45
CA ALA A 18 -1.66 -9.19 -2.37
C ALA A 18 -1.95 -10.69 -2.33
N SER A 19 -3.02 -11.10 -1.63
CA SER A 19 -3.39 -12.53 -1.47
C SER A 19 -4.11 -13.11 -2.69
N THR A 20 -4.84 -12.30 -3.45
CA THR A 20 -5.73 -12.77 -4.53
C THR A 20 -5.02 -13.61 -5.60
N PRO A 21 -3.79 -13.29 -6.08
CA PRO A 21 -3.09 -14.14 -7.04
C PRO A 21 -2.94 -15.59 -6.56
N TYR A 22 -2.59 -15.79 -5.29
CA TYR A 22 -2.40 -17.12 -4.73
C TYR A 22 -3.71 -17.84 -4.42
N VAL A 23 -4.79 -17.11 -4.14
CA VAL A 23 -6.15 -17.68 -4.10
C VAL A 23 -6.55 -18.21 -5.48
N SER A 24 -6.20 -17.49 -6.55
CA SER A 24 -6.41 -17.95 -7.93
C SER A 24 -5.56 -19.17 -8.28
N GLU A 25 -4.29 -19.17 -7.91
CA GLU A 25 -3.40 -20.32 -8.12
C GLU A 25 -3.85 -21.55 -7.31
N TYR A 26 -4.38 -21.36 -6.08
CA TYR A 26 -4.96 -22.43 -5.29
C TYR A 26 -6.12 -23.10 -6.01
N GLN A 27 -7.04 -22.31 -6.57
CA GLN A 27 -8.15 -22.80 -7.37
C GLN A 27 -7.68 -23.66 -8.53
N LYS A 28 -6.72 -23.17 -9.31
CA LYS A 28 -6.16 -23.88 -10.47
C LYS A 28 -5.47 -25.19 -10.05
N LYS A 29 -4.66 -25.15 -9.00
CA LYS A 29 -3.90 -26.31 -8.49
C LYS A 29 -4.80 -27.44 -8.02
N HIS A 30 -5.91 -27.11 -7.37
CA HIS A 30 -6.79 -28.09 -6.74
C HIS A 30 -8.05 -28.42 -7.54
N GLY A 31 -8.35 -27.66 -8.61
CA GLY A 31 -9.54 -27.88 -9.43
C GLY A 31 -10.85 -27.75 -8.65
N VAL A 32 -10.93 -26.78 -7.74
CA VAL A 32 -12.08 -26.53 -6.85
C VAL A 32 -12.78 -25.22 -7.19
N ASN A 33 -14.00 -25.01 -6.69
CA ASN A 33 -14.64 -23.71 -6.72
C ASN A 33 -14.21 -22.92 -5.48
N VAL A 34 -13.56 -21.78 -5.66
CA VAL A 34 -13.12 -20.93 -4.54
C VAL A 34 -14.14 -19.83 -4.29
N ILE A 35 -14.54 -19.68 -3.03
CA ILE A 35 -15.29 -18.55 -2.50
C ILE A 35 -14.30 -17.75 -1.65
N PHE A 36 -13.97 -16.52 -2.06
CA PHE A 36 -13.00 -15.70 -1.34
C PHE A 36 -13.70 -14.59 -0.57
N ASN A 37 -13.67 -14.68 0.76
CA ASN A 37 -14.32 -13.73 1.65
C ASN A 37 -13.37 -12.58 2.00
N ILE A 38 -13.73 -11.40 1.52
CA ILE A 38 -12.96 -10.16 1.64
C ILE A 38 -13.85 -9.02 2.12
N ASN A 39 -13.29 -7.83 2.28
CA ASN A 39 -14.06 -6.65 2.62
C ASN A 39 -14.88 -6.15 1.42
N ASP A 40 -16.18 -5.95 1.60
CA ASP A 40 -17.15 -5.64 0.53
C ASP A 40 -16.72 -4.50 -0.42
N PRO A 41 -16.17 -3.36 0.08
CA PRO A 41 -15.78 -2.26 -0.79
C PRO A 41 -14.68 -2.58 -1.81
N TYR A 42 -14.02 -3.75 -1.72
CA TYR A 42 -12.91 -4.12 -2.59
C TYR A 42 -13.29 -5.11 -3.71
N ILE A 43 -14.48 -5.71 -3.61
CA ILE A 43 -14.93 -6.76 -4.53
C ILE A 43 -14.91 -6.27 -5.99
N PHE A 44 -15.38 -5.05 -6.25
CA PHE A 44 -15.46 -4.51 -7.62
C PHE A 44 -14.10 -4.38 -8.31
N LEU A 45 -13.00 -4.30 -7.56
CA LEU A 45 -11.65 -4.19 -8.13
C LEU A 45 -11.14 -5.52 -8.69
N LEU A 46 -11.69 -6.65 -8.22
CA LEU A 46 -11.12 -7.99 -8.42
C LEU A 46 -12.00 -8.87 -9.32
N ASN A 47 -13.31 -8.66 -9.31
CA ASN A 47 -14.28 -9.52 -10.01
C ASN A 47 -13.96 -9.75 -11.48
N GLU A 48 -13.60 -8.69 -12.20
CA GLU A 48 -13.31 -8.81 -13.64
C GLU A 48 -11.94 -9.43 -13.94
N SER A 49 -10.99 -9.28 -12.99
CA SER A 49 -9.63 -9.78 -13.17
C SER A 49 -9.47 -11.25 -12.78
N TYR A 50 -10.39 -11.78 -11.96
CA TYR A 50 -10.36 -13.12 -11.41
C TYR A 50 -11.72 -13.80 -11.52
N GLU A 51 -12.20 -13.94 -12.76
CA GLU A 51 -13.55 -14.42 -13.11
C GLU A 51 -13.93 -15.78 -12.51
N ASN A 52 -12.94 -16.63 -12.22
CA ASN A 52 -13.17 -17.96 -11.66
C ASN A 52 -13.33 -17.96 -10.13
N ILE A 53 -13.12 -16.83 -9.45
CA ILE A 53 -13.26 -16.71 -8.00
C ILE A 53 -14.61 -16.05 -7.69
N GLU A 54 -15.40 -16.71 -6.81
CA GLU A 54 -16.59 -16.10 -6.22
C GLU A 54 -16.15 -15.19 -5.05
N PHE A 55 -16.16 -13.86 -5.24
CA PHE A 55 -15.89 -12.92 -4.16
C PHE A 55 -17.15 -12.64 -3.35
N VAL A 56 -17.03 -12.74 -2.03
CA VAL A 56 -18.13 -12.48 -1.10
C VAL A 56 -17.72 -11.52 0.01
N GLY A 57 -18.67 -10.72 0.47
CA GLY A 57 -18.48 -9.77 1.56
C GLY A 57 -18.39 -10.44 2.93
N ARG A 58 -18.03 -9.65 3.94
CA ARG A 58 -17.83 -10.15 5.32
C ARG A 58 -19.07 -10.75 5.94
N ASN A 59 -20.24 -10.25 5.56
CA ASN A 59 -21.53 -10.64 6.15
C ASN A 59 -22.33 -11.60 5.27
N ASP A 60 -21.79 -11.99 4.10
CA ASP A 60 -22.48 -12.89 3.20
C ASP A 60 -22.49 -14.32 3.77
N VAL A 61 -23.65 -14.93 3.70
CA VAL A 61 -23.85 -16.33 4.13
C VAL A 61 -23.80 -17.21 2.89
N VAL A 62 -22.82 -18.11 2.86
CA VAL A 62 -22.57 -19.00 1.72
C VAL A 62 -22.39 -20.45 2.20
N GLU A 63 -22.80 -21.41 1.37
CA GLU A 63 -22.55 -22.83 1.62
C GLU A 63 -21.18 -23.23 1.05
N TYR A 64 -20.42 -24.03 1.79
CA TYR A 64 -19.11 -24.53 1.41
C TYR A 64 -18.84 -25.92 2.02
N ASP A 65 -17.93 -26.66 1.38
CA ASP A 65 -17.51 -27.97 1.84
C ASP A 65 -16.29 -27.91 2.78
N GLU A 66 -15.44 -26.90 2.58
CA GLU A 66 -14.19 -26.69 3.34
C GLU A 66 -13.95 -25.22 3.61
N LYS A 67 -13.35 -24.90 4.76
CA LYS A 67 -12.95 -23.55 5.14
C LYS A 67 -11.45 -23.46 5.39
N ILE A 68 -10.80 -22.50 4.77
CA ILE A 68 -9.40 -22.10 5.00
C ILE A 68 -9.40 -20.68 5.54
N ILE A 69 -8.61 -20.41 6.56
CA ILE A 69 -8.41 -19.06 7.11
C ILE A 69 -6.98 -18.65 6.80
N ILE A 70 -6.80 -17.48 6.23
CA ILE A 70 -5.49 -16.91 5.95
C ILE A 70 -5.33 -15.55 6.63
N ASP A 71 -4.13 -15.30 7.15
CA ASP A 71 -3.79 -14.06 7.85
C ASP A 71 -2.36 -13.63 7.53
N TYR A 72 -2.00 -12.43 7.95
CA TYR A 72 -0.68 -11.87 7.77
C TYR A 72 0.39 -12.65 8.57
N ILE A 73 1.54 -12.92 7.95
CA ILE A 73 2.71 -13.53 8.59
C ILE A 73 3.89 -12.53 8.56
N PHE A 74 4.32 -12.07 9.73
CA PHE A 74 5.32 -10.98 9.86
C PHE A 74 6.70 -11.30 9.28
N ASN A 75 7.13 -12.56 9.30
CA ASN A 75 8.45 -13.00 8.85
C ASN A 75 8.50 -13.48 7.40
N LYS A 76 7.49 -13.19 6.66
CA LYS A 76 7.38 -13.51 5.23
C LYS A 76 7.09 -12.24 4.44
N SER A 77 7.34 -12.27 3.14
CA SER A 77 6.71 -11.27 2.27
C SER A 77 5.19 -11.40 2.36
N ILE A 78 4.47 -10.33 2.11
CA ILE A 78 3.00 -10.34 2.21
C ILE A 78 2.42 -11.47 1.35
N GLN A 79 2.82 -11.57 0.09
CA GLN A 79 2.37 -12.67 -0.77
C GLN A 79 2.86 -14.04 -0.30
N GLY A 80 4.12 -14.14 0.09
CA GLY A 80 4.72 -15.40 0.55
C GLY A 80 4.01 -15.97 1.76
N GLY A 81 3.60 -15.10 2.70
CA GLY A 81 2.85 -15.52 3.89
C GLY A 81 1.47 -16.09 3.54
N TYR A 82 0.74 -15.47 2.63
CA TYR A 82 -0.56 -15.99 2.18
C TYR A 82 -0.41 -17.27 1.34
N ALA A 83 0.58 -17.30 0.47
CA ALA A 83 0.85 -18.46 -0.38
C ALA A 83 1.19 -19.72 0.43
N GLU A 84 2.01 -19.58 1.46
CA GLU A 84 2.39 -20.68 2.35
C GLU A 84 1.17 -21.29 3.06
N GLN A 85 0.26 -20.45 3.56
CA GLN A 85 -0.99 -20.91 4.19
C GLN A 85 -1.93 -21.61 3.21
N LEU A 86 -1.77 -21.38 1.91
CA LEU A 86 -2.46 -22.06 0.82
C LEU A 86 -1.68 -23.28 0.27
N GLY A 87 -0.61 -23.69 0.93
CA GLY A 87 0.18 -24.89 0.57
C GLY A 87 1.13 -24.69 -0.62
N PHE A 88 1.65 -23.48 -0.82
CA PHE A 88 2.71 -23.22 -1.79
C PHE A 88 4.05 -23.08 -1.08
N GLU A 89 5.03 -23.85 -1.50
CA GLU A 89 6.41 -23.78 -1.02
C GLU A 89 7.24 -22.85 -1.89
N ASN A 90 8.02 -21.94 -1.27
CA ASN A 90 8.89 -20.98 -1.97
C ASN A 90 8.20 -20.27 -3.16
N PRO A 91 7.05 -19.64 -2.93
CA PRO A 91 6.23 -19.09 -3.99
C PRO A 91 6.94 -17.90 -4.66
N PRO A 92 7.00 -17.83 -6.01
CA PRO A 92 7.50 -16.66 -6.71
C PRO A 92 6.57 -15.47 -6.49
N TYR A 93 7.07 -14.25 -6.68
CA TYR A 93 6.18 -13.08 -6.70
C TYR A 93 5.25 -13.14 -7.91
N ILE A 94 3.96 -12.94 -7.70
CA ILE A 94 2.95 -12.83 -8.76
C ILE A 94 2.34 -11.44 -8.69
N ARG A 95 2.49 -10.65 -9.76
CA ARG A 95 1.85 -9.34 -9.81
C ARG A 95 0.33 -9.50 -9.71
N PRO A 96 -0.32 -8.87 -8.71
CA PRO A 96 -1.78 -8.84 -8.68
C PRO A 96 -2.32 -7.98 -9.83
N VAL A 97 -3.58 -8.23 -10.19
CA VAL A 97 -4.28 -7.46 -11.22
C VAL A 97 -5.57 -6.92 -10.63
N VAL A 98 -5.87 -5.66 -10.90
CA VAL A 98 -7.17 -5.05 -10.65
C VAL A 98 -7.71 -4.46 -11.93
N SER A 99 -9.02 -4.53 -12.10
CA SER A 99 -9.74 -3.92 -13.24
C SER A 99 -10.73 -2.90 -12.73
N ILE A 100 -10.89 -1.86 -13.51
CA ILE A 100 -11.99 -0.89 -13.34
C ILE A 100 -12.64 -0.65 -14.71
N PRO A 101 -13.92 -0.26 -14.75
CA PRO A 101 -14.55 0.16 -15.98
C PRO A 101 -13.73 1.24 -16.67
N GLU A 102 -13.80 1.29 -18.01
CA GLU A 102 -13.17 2.37 -18.77
C GLU A 102 -13.84 3.71 -18.40
N LEU A 103 -13.08 4.57 -17.73
CA LEU A 103 -13.54 5.88 -17.28
C LEU A 103 -12.73 6.98 -17.94
N LEU A 104 -13.33 8.14 -18.10
CA LEU A 104 -12.65 9.30 -18.67
C LEU A 104 -11.48 9.74 -17.78
N ARG A 105 -10.40 10.18 -18.44
CA ARG A 105 -9.24 10.77 -17.74
C ARG A 105 -9.69 11.97 -16.91
N PRO A 106 -9.54 11.93 -15.58
CA PRO A 106 -10.12 12.94 -14.70
C PRO A 106 -9.34 14.27 -14.69
N ILE A 107 -8.07 14.25 -15.10
CA ILE A 107 -7.18 15.42 -15.09
C ILE A 107 -6.48 15.50 -16.44
N LYS A 108 -6.65 16.63 -17.14
CA LYS A 108 -6.14 16.82 -18.51
C LYS A 108 -4.61 16.86 -18.59
N ASN A 109 -3.97 17.53 -17.64
CA ASN A 109 -2.53 17.71 -17.63
C ASN A 109 -1.81 16.38 -17.30
N LYS A 110 -0.54 16.30 -17.69
CA LYS A 110 0.39 15.25 -17.23
C LYS A 110 0.54 15.32 -15.73
N TYR A 111 0.31 14.21 -15.02
CA TYR A 111 0.31 14.23 -13.57
C TYR A 111 0.87 12.97 -12.92
N ILE A 112 1.35 13.13 -11.71
CA ILE A 112 1.85 12.09 -10.83
C ILE A 112 0.89 11.98 -9.65
N ALA A 113 0.39 10.78 -9.36
CA ALA A 113 -0.47 10.54 -8.21
C ALA A 113 0.38 10.38 -6.94
N LEU A 114 -0.06 11.01 -5.84
CA LEU A 114 0.60 10.98 -4.55
C LEU A 114 -0.32 10.36 -3.49
N GLY A 115 0.17 9.34 -2.77
CA GLY A 115 -0.49 8.75 -1.61
C GLY A 115 0.29 9.10 -0.34
N VAL A 116 -0.24 10.04 0.44
CA VAL A 116 0.51 10.68 1.54
C VAL A 116 0.07 10.21 2.93
N HIS A 117 -1.09 9.54 3.03
CA HIS A 117 -1.61 9.03 4.29
C HIS A 117 -1.40 7.53 4.48
N SER A 118 -1.30 7.13 5.74
CA SER A 118 -1.17 5.74 6.16
C SER A 118 -1.79 5.53 7.55
N THR A 119 -1.76 4.30 8.05
CA THR A 119 -2.51 3.84 9.23
C THR A 119 -1.81 4.05 10.57
N CYS A 120 -0.53 4.46 10.58
CA CYS A 120 0.22 4.76 11.81
C CYS A 120 1.36 5.75 11.52
N GLN A 121 1.76 6.53 12.52
CA GLN A 121 2.72 7.63 12.37
C GLN A 121 4.07 7.18 11.83
N ILE A 122 4.55 6.02 12.22
CA ILE A 122 5.85 5.49 11.77
C ILE A 122 5.97 5.31 10.26
N LYS A 123 4.86 5.26 9.54
CA LYS A 123 4.86 5.15 8.07
C LYS A 123 4.94 6.50 7.35
N TYR A 124 4.70 7.61 8.06
CA TYR A 124 4.63 8.92 7.42
C TYR A 124 6.01 9.48 7.08
N TRP A 125 6.16 9.96 5.86
CA TRP A 125 7.37 10.61 5.38
C TRP A 125 7.41 12.07 5.82
N ASN A 126 7.87 12.27 7.06
CA ASN A 126 7.88 13.56 7.74
C ASN A 126 9.18 14.34 7.49
N HIS A 127 9.11 15.65 7.71
CA HIS A 127 10.29 16.50 7.73
C HIS A 127 11.30 16.05 8.82
N PRO A 128 12.62 16.18 8.60
CA PRO A 128 13.65 15.78 9.55
C PRO A 128 13.51 16.32 10.97
N ASN A 129 12.93 17.51 11.13
CA ASN A 129 12.80 18.19 12.42
C ASN A 129 11.56 17.77 13.24
N GLY A 130 10.89 16.70 12.87
CA GLY A 130 9.88 16.08 13.72
C GLY A 130 8.43 16.29 13.34
N LEU A 131 7.60 16.28 14.34
CA LEU A 131 6.16 16.29 14.24
C LEU A 131 5.66 17.54 13.51
N ILE A 132 4.84 17.31 12.52
CA ILE A 132 4.29 18.39 11.70
C ILE A 132 3.24 19.12 12.52
N SER A 133 3.39 20.43 12.62
CA SER A 133 2.31 21.30 13.06
C SER A 133 1.16 21.18 12.06
N GLN A 134 -0.04 21.14 12.58
CA GLN A 134 -1.32 21.01 11.87
C GLN A 134 -1.27 21.34 10.36
N GLY A 135 -1.47 20.31 9.54
CA GLY A 135 -1.93 20.51 8.17
C GLY A 135 -0.91 20.73 7.07
N ASP A 136 0.41 20.58 7.31
CA ASP A 136 1.39 20.71 6.23
C ASP A 136 2.48 19.63 6.28
N SER A 137 2.79 19.01 5.15
CA SER A 137 3.87 18.05 5.00
C SER A 137 5.00 18.68 4.19
N THR A 138 6.09 19.05 4.84
CA THR A 138 7.18 19.78 4.21
C THR A 138 7.86 18.99 3.10
N ASN A 139 8.16 17.70 3.30
CA ASN A 139 8.78 16.87 2.27
C ASN A 139 7.87 16.70 1.05
N TRP A 140 6.58 16.45 1.26
CA TRP A 140 5.62 16.34 0.17
C TRP A 140 5.40 17.64 -0.57
N ASN A 141 5.43 18.80 0.12
CA ASN A 141 5.35 20.12 -0.52
C ASN A 141 6.59 20.44 -1.33
N GLU A 142 7.77 20.13 -0.82
CA GLU A 142 9.03 20.29 -1.55
C GLU A 142 9.06 19.41 -2.80
N LEU A 143 8.75 18.12 -2.68
CA LEU A 143 8.62 17.21 -3.81
C LEU A 143 7.62 17.74 -4.84
N SER A 144 6.43 18.16 -4.38
CA SER A 144 5.40 18.73 -5.27
C SER A 144 5.87 19.95 -6.04
N ALA A 145 6.63 20.83 -5.38
CA ALA A 145 7.20 22.01 -6.04
C ALA A 145 8.23 21.62 -7.12
N ILE A 146 9.06 20.62 -6.87
CA ILE A 146 10.06 20.13 -7.84
C ILE A 146 9.36 19.47 -9.03
N LEU A 147 8.37 18.61 -8.78
CA LEU A 147 7.61 17.96 -9.85
C LEU A 147 6.91 18.98 -10.77
N ARG A 148 6.33 20.06 -10.19
CA ARG A 148 5.75 21.16 -10.98
C ARG A 148 6.78 21.84 -11.87
N LYS A 149 8.00 22.10 -11.37
CA LYS A 149 9.10 22.66 -12.17
C LYS A 149 9.53 21.74 -13.31
N ARG A 150 9.28 20.43 -13.19
CA ARG A 150 9.52 19.42 -14.24
C ARG A 150 8.35 19.23 -15.20
N GLY A 151 7.28 20.03 -15.07
CA GLY A 151 6.11 19.99 -15.96
C GLY A 151 5.02 18.99 -15.57
N TYR A 152 5.10 18.37 -14.39
CA TYR A 152 4.07 17.48 -13.89
C TYR A 152 3.13 18.19 -12.91
N THR A 153 1.87 17.82 -12.91
CA THR A 153 0.95 18.20 -11.85
C THR A 153 0.99 17.14 -10.75
N PRO A 154 1.50 17.43 -9.55
CA PRO A 154 1.35 16.50 -8.43
C PRO A 154 -0.11 16.48 -7.99
N VAL A 155 -0.70 15.29 -7.85
CA VAL A 155 -2.11 15.08 -7.50
C VAL A 155 -2.19 14.21 -6.27
N THR A 156 -2.65 14.75 -5.16
CA THR A 156 -2.86 13.98 -3.93
C THR A 156 -4.27 13.41 -3.91
N VAL A 157 -4.37 12.10 -3.73
CA VAL A 157 -5.63 11.36 -3.71
C VAL A 157 -5.77 10.72 -2.33
N GLU A 158 -6.63 11.31 -1.49
CA GLU A 158 -6.85 10.85 -0.13
C GLU A 158 -8.33 10.95 0.27
N LYS A 159 -8.74 10.14 1.24
CA LYS A 159 -10.08 10.22 1.80
C LYS A 159 -10.26 11.51 2.60
N ASP A 160 -9.30 11.83 3.43
CA ASP A 160 -9.33 12.95 4.35
C ASP A 160 -8.19 13.94 4.06
N GLU A 161 -8.43 15.24 4.26
CA GLU A 161 -7.40 16.27 4.07
C GLU A 161 -6.32 16.21 5.15
N THR A 162 -6.72 15.81 6.35
CA THR A 162 -5.81 15.60 7.48
C THR A 162 -6.09 14.26 8.12
N TYR A 163 -5.04 13.55 8.53
CA TYR A 163 -5.17 12.27 9.19
C TYR A 163 -4.15 12.11 10.32
N GLY A 164 -4.56 11.56 11.44
CA GLY A 164 -3.70 11.37 12.60
C GLY A 164 -4.48 11.29 13.90
N VAL A 165 -3.76 11.42 15.02
CA VAL A 165 -4.31 11.43 16.37
C VAL A 165 -3.86 12.71 17.08
N PRO A 166 -4.76 13.40 17.81
CA PRO A 166 -4.38 14.59 18.55
C PRO A 166 -3.14 14.36 19.45
N PRO A 167 -2.29 15.36 19.65
CA PRO A 167 -2.38 16.71 19.12
C PRO A 167 -1.80 16.87 17.69
N PHE A 168 -1.33 15.80 17.04
CA PHE A 168 -0.62 15.87 15.78
C PHE A 168 -1.39 15.21 14.64
N TYR A 169 -1.55 15.96 13.57
CA TYR A 169 -2.18 15.51 12.35
C TYR A 169 -1.24 15.68 11.16
N ASN A 170 -1.29 14.73 10.22
CA ASN A 170 -0.59 14.84 8.95
C ASN A 170 -1.55 15.40 7.89
N GLY A 171 -1.16 16.46 7.22
CA GLY A 171 -1.94 17.09 6.17
C GLY A 171 -1.48 16.69 4.77
N VAL A 172 -2.37 16.83 3.81
CA VAL A 172 -2.01 16.71 2.39
C VAL A 172 -1.21 17.94 1.95
N PRO A 173 -0.26 17.80 0.98
CA PRO A 173 0.59 18.89 0.56
C PRO A 173 -0.21 20.04 -0.09
N SER A 174 0.02 21.27 0.38
CA SER A 174 -0.66 22.47 -0.14
C SER A 174 -0.31 22.76 -1.60
N LYS A 175 0.86 22.32 -2.06
CA LYS A 175 1.35 22.48 -3.43
C LYS A 175 0.91 21.38 -4.40
N SER A 176 0.07 20.46 -3.99
CA SER A 176 -0.54 19.47 -4.87
C SER A 176 -1.94 19.90 -5.35
N ASN A 177 -2.45 19.23 -6.38
CA ASN A 177 -3.86 19.24 -6.71
C ASN A 177 -4.56 18.25 -5.80
N LYS A 178 -5.38 18.73 -4.89
CA LYS A 178 -6.02 17.93 -3.85
C LYS A 178 -7.30 17.27 -4.38
N GLN A 179 -7.34 15.96 -4.39
CA GLN A 179 -8.51 15.15 -4.70
C GLN A 179 -8.95 14.42 -3.42
N ILE A 180 -9.70 15.12 -2.58
CA ILE A 180 -10.10 14.68 -1.24
C ILE A 180 -11.56 14.23 -1.24
N GLY A 181 -11.89 13.24 -0.39
CA GLY A 181 -13.26 12.74 -0.21
C GLY A 181 -13.82 12.01 -1.43
N LYS A 182 -12.97 11.55 -2.32
CA LYS A 182 -13.36 10.77 -3.49
C LYS A 182 -13.78 9.36 -3.10
N THR A 183 -14.63 8.75 -3.90
CA THR A 183 -14.90 7.31 -3.78
C THR A 183 -13.63 6.51 -4.09
N LEU A 184 -13.60 5.25 -3.67
CA LEU A 184 -12.47 4.36 -4.00
C LEU A 184 -12.31 4.23 -5.52
N LEU A 185 -13.40 4.12 -6.27
CA LEU A 185 -13.38 4.05 -7.74
C LEU A 185 -12.77 5.32 -8.37
N ASP A 186 -13.16 6.51 -7.90
CA ASP A 186 -12.57 7.76 -8.38
C ASP A 186 -11.07 7.83 -8.09
N ALA A 187 -10.65 7.42 -6.89
CA ALA A 187 -9.25 7.39 -6.51
C ALA A 187 -8.44 6.43 -7.40
N VAL A 188 -8.96 5.24 -7.63
CA VAL A 188 -8.37 4.23 -8.53
C VAL A 188 -8.30 4.76 -9.96
N ASN A 189 -9.35 5.42 -10.46
CA ASN A 189 -9.36 6.04 -11.78
C ASN A 189 -8.29 7.14 -11.92
N ILE A 190 -8.10 7.98 -10.88
CA ILE A 190 -7.04 8.99 -10.88
C ILE A 190 -5.66 8.32 -10.94
N ILE A 191 -5.42 7.28 -10.17
CA ILE A 191 -4.16 6.53 -10.20
C ILE A 191 -3.96 5.87 -11.56
N ASN A 192 -5.00 5.26 -12.13
CA ASN A 192 -4.94 4.57 -13.42
C ASN A 192 -4.51 5.48 -14.57
N HIS A 193 -4.87 6.75 -14.54
CA HIS A 193 -4.50 7.73 -15.58
C HIS A 193 -3.24 8.55 -15.25
N SER A 194 -2.59 8.33 -14.10
CA SER A 194 -1.33 9.00 -13.75
C SER A 194 -0.15 8.45 -14.57
N GLU A 195 0.92 9.24 -14.69
CA GLU A 195 2.16 8.77 -15.30
C GLU A 195 2.81 7.68 -14.44
N PHE A 196 2.85 7.92 -13.13
CA PHE A 196 3.24 6.97 -12.11
C PHE A 196 2.69 7.40 -10.73
N TYR A 197 2.87 6.56 -9.74
CA TYR A 197 2.43 6.76 -8.37
C TYR A 197 3.63 6.88 -7.42
N ILE A 198 3.58 7.84 -6.50
CA ILE A 198 4.53 7.96 -5.39
C ILE A 198 3.74 7.89 -4.09
N GLY A 199 4.08 6.98 -3.20
CA GLY A 199 3.35 6.85 -1.94
C GLY A 199 4.12 6.14 -0.85
N LEU A 200 3.42 5.95 0.26
CA LEU A 200 3.90 5.22 1.43
C LEU A 200 3.60 3.71 1.27
N SER A 201 4.14 2.87 2.15
CA SER A 201 3.71 1.48 2.30
C SER A 201 2.23 1.44 2.73
N SER A 202 1.34 1.31 1.76
CA SER A 202 -0.11 1.41 1.94
C SER A 202 -0.88 0.62 0.88
N GLY A 203 -2.18 0.40 1.10
CA GLY A 203 -3.04 -0.26 0.13
C GLY A 203 -3.13 0.43 -1.23
N MET A 204 -2.98 1.76 -1.26
CA MET A 204 -3.01 2.51 -2.52
C MET A 204 -1.78 2.24 -3.39
N SER A 205 -0.62 1.95 -2.80
CA SER A 205 0.57 1.47 -3.53
C SER A 205 0.31 0.10 -4.18
N TRP A 206 -0.41 -0.79 -3.49
CA TRP A 206 -0.82 -2.07 -4.03
C TRP A 206 -1.81 -1.93 -5.19
N ILE A 207 -2.77 -0.99 -5.08
CA ILE A 207 -3.70 -0.66 -6.19
C ILE A 207 -2.91 -0.15 -7.40
N ALA A 208 -2.02 0.83 -7.21
CA ALA A 208 -1.22 1.39 -8.29
C ALA A 208 -0.41 0.30 -9.01
N HIS A 209 0.23 -0.58 -8.24
CA HIS A 209 1.00 -1.71 -8.78
C HIS A 209 0.11 -2.71 -9.54
N ALA A 210 -1.05 -3.05 -9.00
CA ALA A 210 -2.01 -3.98 -9.62
C ALA A 210 -2.67 -3.42 -10.89
N LEU A 211 -2.73 -2.09 -11.02
CA LEU A 211 -3.13 -1.39 -12.26
C LEU A 211 -2.00 -1.35 -13.32
N GLY A 212 -0.83 -1.93 -13.04
CA GLY A 212 0.33 -1.87 -13.94
C GLY A 212 1.02 -0.52 -13.99
N LYS A 213 0.80 0.36 -12.99
CA LYS A 213 1.50 1.65 -12.90
C LYS A 213 2.90 1.46 -12.33
N LYS A 214 3.83 2.31 -12.76
CA LYS A 214 5.12 2.48 -12.08
C LYS A 214 4.86 2.99 -10.66
N VAL A 215 5.51 2.40 -9.67
CA VAL A 215 5.31 2.73 -8.25
C VAL A 215 6.63 3.12 -7.59
N VAL A 216 6.62 4.28 -6.94
CA VAL A 216 7.66 4.69 -6.00
C VAL A 216 7.10 4.57 -4.58
N MET A 217 7.70 3.69 -3.79
CA MET A 217 7.29 3.48 -2.39
C MET A 217 8.35 4.01 -1.44
N ILE A 218 7.97 4.98 -0.62
CA ILE A 218 8.81 5.52 0.44
C ILE A 218 8.51 4.76 1.72
N SER A 219 9.43 3.90 2.16
CA SER A 219 9.21 3.08 3.35
C SER A 219 10.50 2.54 3.95
N ASN A 220 10.69 2.79 5.24
CA ASN A 220 11.66 2.12 6.12
C ASN A 220 10.98 1.27 7.21
N PHE A 221 9.63 1.26 7.25
CA PHE A 221 8.86 0.54 8.24
C PHE A 221 8.94 -0.98 8.06
N THR A 222 8.90 -1.43 6.81
CA THR A 222 9.03 -2.83 6.40
C THR A 222 10.41 -3.10 5.81
N GLU A 223 10.83 -4.36 5.80
CA GLU A 223 12.01 -4.80 5.06
C GLU A 223 11.75 -4.78 3.54
N ASP A 224 12.82 -4.76 2.75
CA ASP A 224 12.72 -4.61 1.29
C ASP A 224 11.95 -5.74 0.61
N TRP A 225 12.05 -6.94 1.14
CA TRP A 225 11.39 -8.14 0.62
C TRP A 225 9.90 -8.25 0.99
N ASN A 226 9.37 -7.32 1.81
CA ASN A 226 8.05 -7.48 2.40
C ASN A 226 6.90 -7.28 1.40
N GLU A 227 6.98 -6.25 0.54
CA GLU A 227 5.87 -5.89 -0.34
C GLU A 227 6.05 -6.44 -1.76
N PHE A 228 6.72 -5.70 -2.63
CA PHE A 228 6.90 -6.05 -4.04
C PHE A 228 8.28 -6.64 -4.31
N ASP A 229 8.41 -7.38 -5.40
CA ASP A 229 9.70 -7.84 -5.87
C ASP A 229 10.57 -6.64 -6.32
N LEU A 230 11.76 -6.52 -5.74
CA LEU A 230 12.72 -5.45 -6.07
C LEU A 230 13.31 -5.55 -7.48
N LEU A 231 13.13 -6.67 -8.15
CA LEU A 231 13.61 -6.88 -9.52
C LEU A 231 12.67 -6.35 -10.60
N LEU A 232 11.52 -5.77 -10.19
CA LEU A 232 10.56 -5.18 -11.12
C LEU A 232 11.07 -3.83 -11.65
N ASP A 233 11.08 -3.65 -12.96
CA ASP A 233 11.55 -2.42 -13.64
C ASP A 233 10.62 -1.21 -13.38
N ASP A 234 9.40 -1.44 -12.96
CA ASP A 234 8.39 -0.43 -12.69
C ASP A 234 8.15 -0.19 -11.19
N TYR A 235 9.08 -0.64 -10.36
CA TYR A 235 9.06 -0.42 -8.91
C TYR A 235 10.36 0.20 -8.41
N ILE A 236 10.23 1.26 -7.64
CA ILE A 236 11.34 1.88 -6.92
C ILE A 236 10.99 1.94 -5.44
N ARG A 237 11.81 1.32 -4.61
CA ARG A 237 11.72 1.48 -3.15
C ARG A 237 12.74 2.51 -2.68
N ILE A 238 12.26 3.48 -1.90
CA ILE A 238 13.10 4.48 -1.25
C ILE A 238 13.23 4.11 0.23
N THR A 239 14.44 3.80 0.63
CA THR A 239 14.77 3.35 1.99
C THR A 239 16.13 3.91 2.40
N ASN A 240 16.35 4.08 3.70
CA ASN A 240 17.66 4.39 4.28
C ASN A 240 18.03 3.36 5.33
N LYS A 241 18.91 2.43 4.96
CA LYS A 241 19.35 1.34 5.85
C LYS A 241 20.47 1.73 6.82
N SER A 242 20.96 2.96 6.76
CA SER A 242 21.99 3.44 7.72
C SER A 242 21.41 3.79 9.09
N VAL A 243 20.09 3.86 9.21
CA VAL A 243 19.35 4.12 10.44
C VAL A 243 18.45 2.94 10.82
N CYS A 244 17.74 3.04 11.93
CA CYS A 244 16.74 2.05 12.34
C CYS A 244 15.69 1.85 11.22
N HIS A 245 15.38 0.60 10.88
CA HIS A 245 14.42 0.25 9.82
C HIS A 245 13.81 -1.13 10.06
N GLY A 246 12.79 -1.52 9.28
CA GLY A 246 12.23 -2.87 9.23
C GLY A 246 11.55 -3.32 10.53
N CYS A 247 11.07 -2.40 11.37
CA CYS A 247 10.46 -2.75 12.67
C CYS A 247 9.29 -3.71 12.53
N TRP A 248 8.52 -3.61 11.46
CA TRP A 248 7.38 -4.48 11.17
C TRP A 248 7.79 -5.95 11.02
N ASN A 249 8.93 -6.21 10.38
CA ASN A 249 9.36 -7.56 10.03
C ASN A 249 10.46 -8.12 10.94
N LYS A 250 10.98 -7.32 11.89
CA LYS A 250 12.03 -7.77 12.82
C LYS A 250 11.47 -8.70 13.87
N ILE A 251 11.55 -9.97 13.60
CA ILE A 251 10.96 -11.04 14.40
C ILE A 251 11.80 -11.38 15.64
N ASN A 252 13.11 -11.07 15.58
CA ASN A 252 14.05 -11.33 16.67
C ASN A 252 14.12 -10.17 17.68
N VAL A 253 13.23 -9.21 17.59
CA VAL A 253 13.11 -8.09 18.51
C VAL A 253 11.86 -8.34 19.33
N ASP A 254 11.99 -8.30 20.64
CA ASP A 254 10.88 -8.54 21.57
C ASP A 254 9.91 -7.36 21.60
N HIS A 255 9.20 -7.18 20.48
CA HIS A 255 8.12 -6.20 20.39
C HIS A 255 7.01 -6.67 19.42
N THR A 256 5.79 -6.37 19.77
CA THR A 256 4.60 -6.60 18.96
C THR A 256 4.04 -5.26 18.47
N PHE A 257 3.55 -5.21 17.24
CA PHE A 257 2.88 -4.01 16.73
C PHE A 257 1.60 -3.75 17.53
N ASP A 258 1.53 -2.57 18.16
CA ASP A 258 0.33 -2.10 18.83
C ASP A 258 -0.45 -1.15 17.89
N LYS A 259 -1.54 -1.65 17.32
CA LYS A 259 -2.42 -0.87 16.43
C LYS A 259 -3.14 0.29 17.12
N ASN A 260 -3.21 0.30 18.45
CA ASN A 260 -3.84 1.35 19.24
C ASN A 260 -2.85 2.47 19.60
N ASP A 261 -1.56 2.23 19.44
CA ASP A 261 -0.51 3.22 19.65
C ASP A 261 -0.17 3.91 18.31
N TRP A 262 -0.79 5.06 18.05
CA TRP A 262 -0.50 5.86 16.86
C TRP A 262 0.97 6.21 16.70
N TYR A 263 1.67 6.42 17.83
CA TYR A 263 3.09 6.80 17.89
C TYR A 263 4.02 5.60 18.11
N TRP A 264 3.54 4.41 17.83
CA TRP A 264 4.33 3.19 17.97
C TRP A 264 5.69 3.29 17.27
N CYS A 265 6.75 3.17 18.06
CA CYS A 265 8.13 3.13 17.61
C CYS A 265 8.90 2.25 18.63
N PRO A 266 8.99 0.94 18.43
CA PRO A 266 9.32 -0.01 19.48
C PRO A 266 10.71 0.20 20.09
N LEU A 267 11.67 0.74 19.33
CA LEU A 267 13.05 0.91 19.78
C LEU A 267 13.38 2.33 20.24
N HIS A 268 12.63 3.34 19.77
CA HIS A 268 13.02 4.75 19.96
C HIS A 268 11.84 5.65 20.34
N LYS A 269 10.72 5.06 20.82
CA LYS A 269 9.57 5.86 21.29
C LYS A 269 10.03 6.84 22.39
N ASP A 270 9.53 8.07 22.31
CA ASP A 270 9.80 9.17 23.26
C ASP A 270 11.27 9.61 23.33
N THR A 271 12.07 9.30 22.30
CA THR A 271 13.46 9.78 22.17
C THR A 271 13.62 10.66 20.94
N GLU A 272 14.74 11.35 20.79
CA GLU A 272 15.09 12.16 19.61
C GLU A 272 15.15 11.31 18.33
N ARG A 273 15.42 10.02 18.45
CA ARG A 273 15.48 9.07 17.35
C ARG A 273 14.11 8.53 16.92
N GLN A 274 13.03 8.89 17.61
CA GLN A 274 11.69 8.41 17.25
C GLN A 274 11.38 8.76 15.78
N PHE A 275 10.98 7.74 15.00
CA PHE A 275 10.72 7.81 13.56
C PHE A 275 11.92 8.25 12.71
N GLU A 276 13.15 8.08 13.18
CA GLU A 276 14.36 8.40 12.40
C GLU A 276 14.35 7.67 11.04
N CYS A 277 13.76 6.48 10.98
CA CYS A 277 13.62 5.69 9.76
C CYS A 277 13.04 6.48 8.58
N HIS A 278 11.97 7.25 8.76
CA HIS A 278 11.38 8.07 7.72
C HIS A 278 11.89 9.53 7.70
N LYS A 279 12.30 10.06 8.85
CA LYS A 279 12.93 11.38 8.92
C LYS A 279 14.24 11.46 8.15
N SER A 280 14.96 10.34 8.04
CA SER A 280 16.25 10.26 7.36
C SER A 280 16.17 10.18 5.83
N ILE A 281 14.98 9.96 5.27
CA ILE A 281 14.78 9.94 3.82
C ILE A 281 14.51 11.38 3.36
N THR A 282 15.37 11.90 2.49
CA THR A 282 15.25 13.28 1.97
C THR A 282 14.51 13.33 0.64
N VAL A 283 14.05 14.52 0.25
CA VAL A 283 13.47 14.74 -1.09
C VAL A 283 14.50 14.48 -2.18
N ASN A 284 15.78 14.78 -1.93
CA ASN A 284 16.85 14.49 -2.87
C ASN A 284 17.04 13.00 -3.10
N ASP A 285 16.90 12.16 -2.07
CA ASP A 285 16.96 10.70 -2.22
C ASP A 285 15.86 10.20 -3.15
N VAL A 286 14.64 10.72 -2.99
CA VAL A 286 13.52 10.40 -3.88
C VAL A 286 13.81 10.86 -5.30
N MET A 287 14.21 12.12 -5.50
CA MET A 287 14.45 12.71 -6.82
C MET A 287 15.58 12.00 -7.58
N GLU A 288 16.65 11.62 -6.89
CA GLU A 288 17.76 10.87 -7.51
C GLU A 288 17.31 9.51 -8.03
N LYS A 289 16.47 8.82 -7.29
CA LYS A 289 15.95 7.50 -7.67
C LYS A 289 14.98 7.56 -8.85
N ILE A 290 14.14 8.60 -8.91
CA ILE A 290 13.11 8.72 -9.95
C ILE A 290 13.55 9.51 -11.19
N LYS A 291 14.78 10.01 -11.24
CA LYS A 291 15.27 10.90 -12.32
C LYS A 291 15.06 10.35 -13.73
N ASN A 292 15.16 9.03 -13.91
CA ASN A 292 14.95 8.37 -15.20
C ASN A 292 13.47 8.17 -15.56
N TRP A 293 12.54 8.46 -14.66
CA TRP A 293 11.09 8.39 -14.91
C TRP A 293 10.47 9.76 -15.20
N LEU A 294 11.22 10.83 -14.96
CA LEU A 294 10.86 12.24 -15.23
C LEU A 294 11.40 12.69 -16.59
#